data_e11e5753b9c74779dec587bf5eb38311
#
_entry.id   e11e5753b9c74779dec587bf5eb38311
#
_cell.length_a   1.000
_cell.length_b   1.000
_cell.length_c   1.000
_cell.angle_alpha   90.00
_cell.angle_beta   90.00
_cell.angle_gamma   90.00
#
_symmetry.space_group_name_H-M   'P 1'
#
loop_
_entity.id
_entity.type
_entity.pdbx_description
1 polymer ?
#
loop_
_entity_poly.entity_id
_entity_poly.type
_entity_poly.pdbx_seq_one_letter_code
_entity_poly.pdbx_strand_id
1 'polypeptide(L)'
;MNIFQKLAAITADMAIVAKNLNVETGKGKSYKAVSERDILDNVKPMEEKHGVYSYPVNRETLESERLETETQYGTKTTFYTRIKTTYRFVNVDDPADFIETVTFSVGLDSGDKGDGKAMTYGDKYALMKAYKISTGDDPDQQASVEAEYSSVSRQTILDQIYALNVTRKELDEFIQKRKPDKDADTVSISDLRSIKTAIVQKRRGA
;
A
#
# COMPACT_ATOMS: atom_id res chain seq x y z
N MET A 1 -2.50 -14.23 -34.28
CA MET A 1 -1.49 -13.45 -33.48
C MET A 1 -1.25 -14.18 -32.19
N ASN A 2 -0.01 -14.25 -31.72
CA ASN A 2 0.27 -14.80 -30.39
C ASN A 2 -0.09 -13.80 -29.28
N ILE A 3 -0.10 -14.25 -28.02
CA ILE A 3 -0.51 -13.44 -26.87
C ILE A 3 0.29 -12.13 -26.75
N PHE A 4 1.61 -12.15 -27.00
CA PHE A 4 2.43 -10.93 -26.93
C PHE A 4 2.06 -9.90 -28.00
N GLN A 5 1.74 -10.36 -29.22
CA GLN A 5 1.28 -9.49 -30.29
C GLN A 5 -0.09 -8.88 -29.99
N LYS A 6 -0.99 -9.66 -29.38
CA LYS A 6 -2.30 -9.19 -28.91
C LYS A 6 -2.17 -8.16 -27.81
N LEU A 7 -1.34 -8.41 -26.80
CA LEU A 7 -1.09 -7.44 -25.72
C LEU A 7 -0.44 -6.14 -26.23
N ALA A 8 0.48 -6.24 -27.19
CA ALA A 8 1.07 -5.06 -27.82
C ALA A 8 0.01 -4.23 -28.60
N ALA A 9 -0.92 -4.91 -29.30
CA ALA A 9 -2.01 -4.25 -30.02
C ALA A 9 -2.98 -3.56 -29.04
N ILE A 10 -3.35 -4.23 -27.93
CA ILE A 10 -4.15 -3.62 -26.87
C ILE A 10 -3.46 -2.38 -26.30
N THR A 11 -2.15 -2.48 -26.02
CA THR A 11 -1.37 -1.34 -25.49
C THR A 11 -1.36 -0.17 -26.46
N ALA A 12 -1.29 -0.41 -27.77
CA ALA A 12 -1.31 0.63 -28.81
C ALA A 12 -2.68 1.32 -28.91
N ASP A 13 -3.75 0.56 -28.74
CA ASP A 13 -5.13 1.07 -28.83
C ASP A 13 -5.63 1.69 -27.52
N MET A 14 -4.94 1.44 -26.41
CA MET A 14 -5.36 1.89 -25.09
C MET A 14 -5.17 3.40 -24.92
N ALA A 15 -6.23 4.09 -24.56
CA ALA A 15 -6.19 5.50 -24.21
C ALA A 15 -5.68 5.72 -22.76
N ILE A 16 -5.36 6.98 -22.44
CA ILE A 16 -5.09 7.39 -21.06
C ILE A 16 -6.38 7.24 -20.24
N VAL A 17 -6.28 6.52 -19.12
CA VAL A 17 -7.41 6.33 -18.20
C VAL A 17 -7.41 7.43 -17.15
N ALA A 18 -8.45 8.25 -17.15
CA ALA A 18 -8.58 9.36 -16.21
C ALA A 18 -8.81 8.88 -14.76
N LYS A 19 -8.28 9.64 -13.81
CA LYS A 19 -8.49 9.42 -12.37
C LYS A 19 -9.82 10.04 -11.94
N ASN A 20 -10.87 9.24 -11.83
CA ASN A 20 -12.21 9.70 -11.49
C ASN A 20 -12.61 9.45 -10.03
N LEU A 21 -11.88 8.56 -9.32
CA LEU A 21 -12.18 8.21 -7.95
C LEU A 21 -11.58 9.23 -6.97
N ASN A 22 -12.42 9.91 -6.18
CA ASN A 22 -11.97 10.68 -5.04
C ASN A 22 -11.77 9.77 -3.82
N VAL A 23 -10.55 9.71 -3.30
CA VAL A 23 -10.21 8.98 -2.08
C VAL A 23 -10.03 9.97 -0.94
N GLU A 24 -10.88 9.92 0.06
CA GLU A 24 -10.76 10.75 1.26
C GLU A 24 -9.76 10.14 2.23
N THR A 25 -8.78 10.94 2.66
CA THR A 25 -7.72 10.53 3.61
C THR A 25 -7.94 11.03 5.03
N GLY A 26 -9.10 11.65 5.30
CA GLY A 26 -9.42 12.30 6.57
C GLY A 26 -8.93 13.74 6.63
N LYS A 27 -9.41 14.52 7.64
CA LYS A 27 -9.10 15.95 7.82
C LYS A 27 -9.40 16.83 6.59
N GLY A 28 -10.37 16.44 5.75
CA GLY A 28 -10.76 17.20 4.56
C GLY A 28 -9.78 17.12 3.38
N LYS A 29 -8.79 16.23 3.44
CA LYS A 29 -7.87 15.97 2.32
C LYS A 29 -8.40 14.82 1.47
N SER A 30 -8.34 14.96 0.16
CA SER A 30 -8.66 13.91 -0.81
C SER A 30 -7.65 13.91 -1.96
N TYR A 31 -7.49 12.77 -2.58
CA TYR A 31 -6.71 12.64 -3.81
C TYR A 31 -7.51 11.87 -4.87
N LYS A 32 -7.19 12.09 -6.12
CA LYS A 32 -7.81 11.36 -7.23
C LYS A 32 -7.04 10.08 -7.51
N ALA A 33 -7.77 8.97 -7.62
CA ALA A 33 -7.25 7.67 -7.98
C ALA A 33 -8.01 7.09 -9.17
N VAL A 34 -7.44 6.08 -9.81
CA VAL A 34 -8.13 5.27 -10.80
C VAL A 34 -8.86 4.15 -10.05
N SER A 35 -10.17 4.04 -10.27
CA SER A 35 -10.95 2.93 -9.72
C SER A 35 -10.74 1.65 -10.54
N GLU A 36 -11.06 0.50 -9.96
CA GLU A 36 -11.12 -0.76 -10.70
C GLU A 36 -12.10 -0.67 -11.87
N ARG A 37 -13.25 -0.03 -11.65
CA ARG A 37 -14.25 0.20 -12.67
C ARG A 37 -13.68 0.96 -13.88
N ASP A 38 -12.95 2.06 -13.63
CA ASP A 38 -12.35 2.85 -14.73
C ASP A 38 -11.38 2.00 -15.56
N ILE A 39 -10.62 1.12 -14.92
CA ILE A 39 -9.73 0.19 -15.63
C ILE A 39 -10.53 -0.83 -16.44
N LEU A 40 -11.51 -1.48 -15.83
CA LEU A 40 -12.30 -2.51 -16.50
C LEU A 40 -13.15 -1.96 -17.66
N ASP A 41 -13.70 -0.75 -17.54
CA ASP A 41 -14.48 -0.11 -18.58
C ASP A 41 -13.62 0.19 -19.84
N ASN A 42 -12.31 0.35 -19.67
CA ASN A 42 -11.37 0.55 -20.78
C ASN A 42 -10.76 -0.77 -21.28
N VAL A 43 -10.45 -1.71 -20.38
CA VAL A 43 -9.77 -2.98 -20.72
C VAL A 43 -10.71 -3.94 -21.45
N LYS A 44 -11.94 -4.13 -20.97
CA LYS A 44 -12.88 -5.11 -21.53
C LYS A 44 -13.12 -4.96 -23.04
N PRO A 45 -13.41 -3.76 -23.57
CA PRO A 45 -13.61 -3.60 -25.02
C PRO A 45 -12.34 -3.91 -25.82
N MET A 46 -11.15 -3.66 -25.26
CA MET A 46 -9.88 -3.94 -25.93
C MET A 46 -9.55 -5.42 -25.91
N GLU A 47 -9.80 -6.10 -24.80
CA GLU A 47 -9.66 -7.56 -24.70
C GLU A 47 -10.60 -8.27 -25.68
N GLU A 48 -11.87 -7.85 -25.73
CA GLU A 48 -12.85 -8.38 -26.70
C GLU A 48 -12.38 -8.18 -28.15
N LYS A 49 -11.95 -6.95 -28.49
CA LYS A 49 -11.48 -6.59 -29.83
C LYS A 49 -10.30 -7.43 -30.28
N HIS A 50 -9.34 -7.70 -29.39
CA HIS A 50 -8.10 -8.38 -29.71
C HIS A 50 -8.09 -9.88 -29.33
N GLY A 51 -9.18 -10.41 -28.80
CA GLY A 51 -9.31 -11.82 -28.45
C GLY A 51 -8.38 -12.23 -27.30
N VAL A 52 -8.32 -11.43 -26.24
CA VAL A 52 -7.63 -11.74 -25.00
C VAL A 52 -8.65 -11.90 -23.89
N TYR A 53 -8.40 -12.79 -22.95
CA TYR A 53 -9.15 -12.91 -21.70
C TYR A 53 -8.18 -12.96 -20.53
N SER A 54 -8.41 -12.08 -19.53
CA SER A 54 -7.54 -12.01 -18.36
C SER A 54 -8.29 -12.29 -17.06
N TYR A 55 -7.62 -12.99 -16.13
CA TYR A 55 -8.20 -13.35 -14.84
C TYR A 55 -7.13 -13.77 -13.81
N PRO A 56 -7.41 -13.67 -12.51
CA PRO A 56 -6.53 -14.21 -11.49
C PRO A 56 -6.67 -15.74 -11.43
N VAL A 57 -5.55 -16.47 -11.61
CA VAL A 57 -5.51 -17.93 -11.52
C VAL A 57 -5.19 -18.44 -10.13
N ASN A 58 -4.48 -17.64 -9.33
CA ASN A 58 -4.12 -18.01 -7.97
C ASN A 58 -3.98 -16.78 -7.07
N ARG A 59 -4.36 -16.95 -5.81
CA ARG A 59 -4.16 -15.98 -4.74
C ARG A 59 -3.60 -16.69 -3.51
N GLU A 60 -2.54 -16.13 -2.97
CA GLU A 60 -1.86 -16.62 -1.78
C GLU A 60 -1.81 -15.49 -0.74
N THR A 61 -2.43 -15.73 0.41
CA THR A 61 -2.30 -14.81 1.55
C THR A 61 -0.94 -15.03 2.19
N LEU A 62 -0.07 -14.02 2.11
CA LEU A 62 1.28 -14.06 2.66
C LEU A 62 1.29 -13.66 4.14
N GLU A 63 0.47 -12.68 4.49
CA GLU A 63 0.38 -12.12 5.83
C GLU A 63 -1.09 -11.78 6.10
N SER A 64 -1.55 -12.05 7.30
CA SER A 64 -2.86 -11.61 7.79
C SER A 64 -2.74 -11.33 9.27
N GLU A 65 -2.91 -10.06 9.67
CA GLU A 65 -2.69 -9.60 11.03
C GLU A 65 -3.84 -8.71 11.50
N ARG A 66 -4.14 -8.81 12.78
CA ARG A 66 -5.00 -7.88 13.51
C ARG A 66 -4.11 -6.91 14.27
N LEU A 67 -4.11 -5.66 13.86
CA LEU A 67 -3.35 -4.59 14.48
C LEU A 67 -4.26 -3.81 15.43
N GLU A 68 -3.84 -3.65 16.68
CA GLU A 68 -4.54 -2.84 17.68
C GLU A 68 -3.69 -1.62 18.00
N THR A 69 -4.30 -0.45 17.92
CA THR A 69 -3.67 0.83 18.22
C THR A 69 -4.51 1.57 19.26
N GLU A 70 -3.91 1.86 20.42
CA GLU A 70 -4.54 2.69 21.43
C GLU A 70 -4.63 4.13 20.94
N THR A 71 -5.81 4.72 21.03
CA THR A 71 -6.08 6.12 20.70
C THR A 71 -6.73 6.81 21.89
N GLN A 72 -6.81 8.14 21.88
CA GLN A 72 -7.53 8.92 22.89
C GLN A 72 -9.04 8.59 22.96
N TYR A 73 -9.58 7.91 21.96
CA TYR A 73 -11.00 7.50 21.89
C TYR A 73 -11.20 6.00 22.13
N GLY A 74 -10.14 5.27 22.55
CA GLY A 74 -10.15 3.82 22.76
C GLY A 74 -9.30 3.06 21.76
N THR A 75 -9.34 1.74 21.83
CA THR A 75 -8.57 0.84 20.96
C THR A 75 -9.14 0.83 19.55
N LYS A 76 -8.33 1.19 18.58
CA LYS A 76 -8.65 1.05 17.15
C LYS A 76 -8.08 -0.27 16.63
N THR A 77 -8.96 -1.13 16.13
CA THR A 77 -8.55 -2.36 15.43
C THR A 77 -8.44 -2.07 13.93
N THR A 78 -7.38 -2.60 13.30
CA THR A 78 -7.18 -2.56 11.85
C THR A 78 -6.73 -3.95 11.42
N PHE A 79 -7.37 -4.50 10.40
CA PHE A 79 -6.97 -5.75 9.76
C PHE A 79 -6.02 -5.41 8.62
N TYR A 80 -4.87 -6.05 8.63
CA TYR A 80 -3.84 -5.97 7.60
C TYR A 80 -3.79 -7.30 6.87
N THR A 81 -3.86 -7.27 5.55
CA THR A 81 -3.70 -8.46 4.72
C THR A 81 -2.76 -8.16 3.57
N ARG A 82 -1.80 -9.05 3.32
CA ARG A 82 -0.91 -9.02 2.16
C ARG A 82 -1.14 -10.24 1.30
N ILE A 83 -1.48 -10.01 0.03
CA ILE A 83 -1.83 -11.05 -0.93
C ILE A 83 -0.87 -10.99 -2.13
N LYS A 84 -0.40 -12.17 -2.54
CA LYS A 84 0.23 -12.40 -3.82
C LYS A 84 -0.83 -12.93 -4.78
N THR A 85 -1.02 -12.26 -5.91
CA THR A 85 -1.94 -12.69 -6.96
C THR A 85 -1.14 -13.04 -8.22
N THR A 86 -1.37 -14.22 -8.77
CA THR A 86 -0.95 -14.59 -10.11
C THR A 86 -2.09 -14.32 -11.07
N TYR A 87 -1.86 -13.43 -12.02
CA TYR A 87 -2.84 -13.00 -13.00
C TYR A 87 -2.42 -13.53 -14.38
N ARG A 88 -3.35 -14.11 -15.13
CA ARG A 88 -3.11 -14.72 -16.44
C ARG A 88 -3.82 -13.95 -17.54
N PHE A 89 -3.14 -13.81 -18.67
CA PHE A 89 -3.66 -13.26 -19.93
C PHE A 89 -3.61 -14.37 -20.97
N VAL A 90 -4.76 -14.74 -21.50
CA VAL A 90 -4.92 -15.90 -22.39
C VAL A 90 -5.32 -15.43 -23.79
N ASN A 91 -4.69 -16.00 -24.79
CA ASN A 91 -5.14 -15.88 -26.17
C ASN A 91 -6.41 -16.72 -26.37
N VAL A 92 -7.54 -16.06 -26.63
CA VAL A 92 -8.84 -16.73 -26.79
C VAL A 92 -8.84 -17.71 -27.96
N ASP A 93 -8.05 -17.46 -29.03
CA ASP A 93 -7.98 -18.34 -30.20
C ASP A 93 -7.11 -19.59 -29.94
N ASP A 94 -6.21 -19.53 -28.96
CA ASP A 94 -5.33 -20.62 -28.53
C ASP A 94 -5.09 -20.53 -27.02
N PRO A 95 -5.90 -21.21 -26.20
CA PRO A 95 -5.80 -21.14 -24.74
C PRO A 95 -4.47 -21.67 -24.15
N ALA A 96 -3.65 -22.38 -24.93
CA ALA A 96 -2.32 -22.80 -24.51
C ALA A 96 -1.29 -21.66 -24.64
N ASP A 97 -1.61 -20.63 -25.42
CA ASP A 97 -0.80 -19.42 -25.59
C ASP A 97 -1.24 -18.36 -24.55
N PHE A 98 -0.55 -18.32 -23.43
CA PHE A 98 -0.82 -17.39 -22.33
C PHE A 98 0.47 -16.87 -21.69
N ILE A 99 0.33 -15.78 -20.95
CA ILE A 99 1.39 -15.30 -20.05
C ILE A 99 0.79 -15.06 -18.66
N GLU A 100 1.66 -15.06 -17.66
CA GLU A 100 1.30 -14.74 -16.28
C GLU A 100 2.14 -13.57 -15.75
N THR A 101 1.54 -12.80 -14.87
CA THR A 101 2.22 -11.79 -14.06
C THR A 101 1.87 -11.95 -12.60
N VAL A 102 2.77 -11.51 -11.72
CA VAL A 102 2.56 -11.58 -10.28
C VAL A 102 2.47 -10.18 -9.71
N THR A 103 1.47 -9.95 -8.86
CA THR A 103 1.32 -8.71 -8.11
C THR A 103 1.31 -9.00 -6.61
N PHE A 104 1.82 -8.05 -5.84
CA PHE A 104 1.73 -8.05 -4.38
C PHE A 104 0.93 -6.83 -3.96
N SER A 105 -0.06 -7.05 -3.11
CA SER A 105 -0.97 -6.00 -2.68
C SER A 105 -1.27 -6.09 -1.20
N VAL A 106 -1.55 -4.94 -0.60
CA VAL A 106 -1.89 -4.81 0.81
C VAL A 106 -3.28 -4.23 0.92
N GLY A 107 -4.10 -4.82 1.78
CA GLY A 107 -5.38 -4.30 2.22
C GLY A 107 -5.33 -3.92 3.69
N LEU A 108 -5.80 -2.72 4.01
CA LEU A 108 -5.99 -2.23 5.37
C LEU A 108 -7.45 -1.86 5.55
N ASP A 109 -8.10 -2.42 6.57
CA ASP A 109 -9.49 -2.09 6.89
C ASP A 109 -9.77 -2.21 8.39
N SER A 110 -10.70 -1.43 8.90
CA SER A 110 -11.16 -1.54 10.29
C SER A 110 -12.25 -2.60 10.50
N GLY A 111 -12.71 -3.23 9.41
CA GLY A 111 -13.71 -4.29 9.39
C GLY A 111 -13.26 -5.47 8.53
N ASP A 112 -14.18 -6.10 7.82
CA ASP A 112 -14.01 -7.34 7.06
C ASP A 112 -13.53 -7.16 5.61
N LYS A 113 -13.23 -5.94 5.17
CA LYS A 113 -12.93 -5.61 3.77
C LYS A 113 -11.44 -5.63 3.40
N GLY A 114 -10.56 -5.99 4.32
CA GLY A 114 -9.10 -5.98 4.11
C GLY A 114 -8.70 -6.84 2.91
N ASP A 115 -9.16 -8.08 2.86
CA ASP A 115 -8.85 -9.03 1.79
C ASP A 115 -9.38 -8.55 0.43
N GLY A 116 -10.64 -8.09 0.39
CA GLY A 116 -11.24 -7.55 -0.83
C GLY A 116 -10.47 -6.34 -1.37
N LYS A 117 -10.00 -5.44 -0.51
CA LYS A 117 -9.15 -4.31 -0.89
C LYS A 117 -7.83 -4.80 -1.49
N ALA A 118 -7.16 -5.75 -0.84
CA ALA A 118 -5.91 -6.31 -1.34
C ALA A 118 -6.11 -6.96 -2.72
N MET A 119 -7.16 -7.77 -2.90
CA MET A 119 -7.48 -8.41 -4.19
C MET A 119 -7.71 -7.38 -5.30
N THR A 120 -8.59 -6.40 -5.07
CA THR A 120 -8.88 -5.33 -6.04
C THR A 120 -7.62 -4.56 -6.44
N TYR A 121 -6.74 -4.25 -5.48
CA TYR A 121 -5.47 -3.60 -5.80
C TYR A 121 -4.57 -4.48 -6.66
N GLY A 122 -4.43 -5.77 -6.33
CA GLY A 122 -3.63 -6.71 -7.10
C GLY A 122 -4.09 -6.83 -8.56
N ASP A 123 -5.38 -7.00 -8.78
CA ASP A 123 -5.99 -7.12 -10.10
C ASP A 123 -5.81 -5.84 -10.93
N LYS A 124 -6.13 -4.69 -10.33
CA LYS A 124 -5.97 -3.40 -10.95
C LYS A 124 -4.53 -3.17 -11.43
N TYR A 125 -3.54 -3.45 -10.59
CA TYR A 125 -2.13 -3.29 -10.95
C TYR A 125 -1.67 -4.31 -11.99
N ALA A 126 -2.18 -5.54 -11.98
CA ALA A 126 -1.89 -6.53 -13.02
C ALA A 126 -2.28 -5.99 -14.40
N LEU A 127 -3.51 -5.52 -14.54
CA LEU A 127 -4.03 -4.94 -15.79
C LEU A 127 -3.27 -3.68 -16.21
N MET A 128 -3.08 -2.73 -15.26
CA MET A 128 -2.39 -1.48 -15.55
C MET A 128 -0.96 -1.70 -16.05
N LYS A 129 -0.22 -2.63 -15.47
CA LYS A 129 1.18 -2.89 -15.84
C LYS A 129 1.28 -3.72 -17.13
N ALA A 130 0.40 -4.73 -17.32
CA ALA A 130 0.40 -5.54 -18.53
C ALA A 130 0.06 -4.71 -19.78
N TYR A 131 -0.93 -3.84 -19.69
CA TYR A 131 -1.37 -2.99 -20.81
C TYR A 131 -0.71 -1.61 -20.83
N LYS A 132 0.24 -1.33 -19.92
CA LYS A 132 0.95 -0.05 -19.80
C LYS A 132 0.00 1.15 -19.70
N ILE A 133 -1.10 0.99 -18.97
CA ILE A 133 -2.12 2.02 -18.81
C ILE A 133 -1.52 3.21 -18.08
N SER A 134 -1.49 4.38 -18.75
CA SER A 134 -1.09 5.63 -18.14
C SER A 134 -2.29 6.28 -17.43
N THR A 135 -2.07 6.75 -16.22
CA THR A 135 -3.07 7.48 -15.43
C THR A 135 -2.82 9.00 -15.38
N GLY A 136 -1.84 9.48 -16.16
CA GLY A 136 -1.57 10.91 -16.33
C GLY A 136 -0.71 11.56 -15.26
N ASP A 137 -0.50 10.92 -14.08
CA ASP A 137 0.35 11.44 -13.02
C ASP A 137 1.37 10.39 -12.57
N ASP A 138 2.58 10.85 -12.33
CA ASP A 138 3.62 10.04 -11.72
C ASP A 138 3.39 10.01 -10.20
N PRO A 139 3.19 8.83 -9.58
CA PRO A 139 3.06 8.72 -8.12
C PRO A 139 4.26 9.29 -7.37
N ASP A 140 5.45 9.29 -7.98
CA ASP A 140 6.69 9.79 -7.37
C ASP A 140 6.73 11.32 -7.32
N GLN A 141 5.85 12.03 -8.04
CA GLN A 141 5.70 13.49 -7.95
C GLN A 141 4.84 13.94 -6.76
N GLN A 142 4.08 13.05 -6.16
CA GLN A 142 3.38 13.32 -4.92
C GLN A 142 4.31 12.95 -3.76
N ALA A 143 4.64 13.94 -2.91
CA ALA A 143 5.32 13.66 -1.64
C ALA A 143 4.59 12.49 -0.97
N SER A 144 5.29 11.38 -0.84
CA SER A 144 4.68 10.11 -0.45
C SER A 144 3.91 10.30 0.84
N VAL A 145 2.69 9.76 0.88
CA VAL A 145 1.90 9.64 2.12
C VAL A 145 2.73 8.98 3.23
N GLU A 146 3.78 8.21 2.88
CA GLU A 146 4.79 7.69 3.79
C GLU A 146 5.55 8.77 4.57
N ALA A 147 5.83 9.94 4.01
CA ALA A 147 6.45 11.03 4.76
C ALA A 147 5.46 11.59 5.80
N GLU A 148 4.17 11.63 5.49
CA GLU A 148 3.12 12.09 6.42
C GLU A 148 2.81 11.01 7.48
N TYR A 149 2.79 9.71 7.11
CA TYR A 149 2.67 8.60 8.05
C TYR A 149 3.91 8.45 8.95
N SER A 150 5.10 8.68 8.42
CA SER A 150 6.32 8.64 9.23
C SER A 150 6.39 9.81 10.20
N SER A 151 5.94 11.00 9.83
CA SER A 151 5.90 12.16 10.72
C SER A 151 4.83 12.02 11.81
N VAL A 152 3.63 11.57 11.46
CA VAL A 152 2.56 11.32 12.44
C VAL A 152 2.93 10.18 13.39
N SER A 153 3.53 9.08 12.91
CA SER A 153 3.95 8.00 13.80
C SER A 153 5.16 8.41 14.67
N ARG A 154 6.08 9.26 14.19
CA ARG A 154 7.17 9.80 15.00
C ARG A 154 6.61 10.67 16.12
N GLN A 155 5.78 11.66 15.80
CA GLN A 155 5.19 12.56 16.78
C GLN A 155 4.37 11.78 17.83
N THR A 156 3.58 10.82 17.41
CA THR A 156 2.82 9.96 18.33
C THR A 156 3.73 9.21 19.31
N ILE A 157 4.86 8.68 18.84
CA ILE A 157 5.81 7.97 19.71
C ILE A 157 6.50 8.94 20.67
N LEU A 158 6.89 10.12 20.20
CA LEU A 158 7.46 11.17 21.03
C LEU A 158 6.48 11.61 22.12
N ASP A 159 5.21 11.87 21.79
CA ASP A 159 4.17 12.24 22.74
C ASP A 159 3.97 11.14 23.81
N GLN A 160 4.01 9.87 23.40
CA GLN A 160 3.95 8.75 24.33
C GLN A 160 5.18 8.65 25.24
N ILE A 161 6.37 8.99 24.75
CA ILE A 161 7.59 9.07 25.57
C ILE A 161 7.52 10.23 26.56
N TYR A 162 7.06 11.40 26.10
CA TYR A 162 6.90 12.58 26.97
C TYR A 162 5.81 12.38 28.03
N ALA A 163 4.73 11.66 27.70
CA ALA A 163 3.71 11.25 28.67
C ALA A 163 4.26 10.36 29.82
N LEU A 164 5.42 9.76 29.60
CA LEU A 164 6.17 9.06 30.66
C LEU A 164 7.03 10.02 31.52
N ASN A 165 6.81 11.31 31.52
CA ASN A 165 7.61 12.34 32.19
C ASN A 165 9.11 12.26 31.83
N VAL A 166 9.43 12.00 30.57
CA VAL A 166 10.78 12.06 30.01
C VAL A 166 10.92 13.39 29.30
N THR A 167 11.91 14.18 29.67
CA THR A 167 12.18 15.46 28.98
C THR A 167 12.87 15.22 27.65
N ARG A 168 12.80 16.18 26.73
CA ARG A 168 13.51 16.14 25.44
C ARG A 168 15.00 15.88 25.64
N LYS A 169 15.62 16.57 26.57
CA LYS A 169 17.04 16.44 26.86
C LYS A 169 17.41 15.02 27.30
N GLU A 170 16.64 14.43 28.22
CA GLU A 170 16.87 13.05 28.67
C GLU A 170 16.69 12.03 27.54
N LEU A 171 15.74 12.27 26.64
CA LEU A 171 15.53 11.41 25.47
C LEU A 171 16.72 11.50 24.52
N ASP A 172 17.20 12.71 24.21
CA ASP A 172 18.34 12.91 23.32
C ASP A 172 19.62 12.30 23.93
N GLU A 173 19.86 12.46 25.23
CA GLU A 173 20.98 11.82 25.93
C GLU A 173 20.88 10.29 25.86
N PHE A 174 19.68 9.73 25.95
CA PHE A 174 19.44 8.28 25.86
C PHE A 174 19.67 7.75 24.45
N ILE A 175 19.31 8.54 23.42
CA ILE A 175 19.56 8.23 22.01
C ILE A 175 21.06 8.28 21.72
N GLN A 176 21.75 9.35 22.11
CA GLN A 176 23.17 9.58 21.83
C GLN A 176 24.09 8.54 22.47
N LYS A 177 23.71 7.96 23.62
CA LYS A 177 24.43 6.82 24.20
C LYS A 177 24.47 5.58 23.29
N ARG A 178 23.52 5.43 22.39
CA ARG A 178 23.41 4.30 21.45
C ARG A 178 23.78 4.67 20.02
N LYS A 179 23.49 5.90 19.63
CA LYS A 179 23.70 6.48 18.30
C LYS A 179 24.18 7.92 18.45
N PRO A 180 25.51 8.16 18.60
CA PRO A 180 26.07 9.46 18.95
C PRO A 180 25.68 10.61 18.00
N ASP A 181 25.42 10.31 16.72
CA ASP A 181 25.11 11.31 15.69
C ASP A 181 23.60 11.51 15.48
N LYS A 182 22.74 11.00 16.39
CA LYS A 182 21.29 11.06 16.28
C LYS A 182 20.65 11.70 17.50
N ASP A 183 19.48 12.30 17.27
CA ASP A 183 18.59 12.86 18.29
C ASP A 183 17.15 12.36 18.07
N ALA A 184 16.18 12.88 18.83
CA ALA A 184 14.79 12.46 18.73
C ALA A 184 14.14 12.80 17.37
N ASP A 185 14.69 13.73 16.59
CA ASP A 185 14.18 14.08 15.27
C ASP A 185 14.80 13.24 14.14
N THR A 186 16.03 12.78 14.33
CA THR A 186 16.86 12.13 13.30
C THR A 186 17.02 10.63 13.49
N VAL A 187 16.74 10.09 14.68
CA VAL A 187 16.77 8.65 14.95
C VAL A 187 15.62 7.94 14.20
N SER A 188 15.79 6.68 13.80
CA SER A 188 14.76 5.93 13.08
C SER A 188 13.51 5.70 13.96
N ILE A 189 12.33 5.57 13.33
CA ILE A 189 11.08 5.28 14.04
C ILE A 189 11.14 3.93 14.78
N SER A 190 11.80 2.93 14.20
CA SER A 190 12.01 1.63 14.83
C SER A 190 12.88 1.75 16.08
N ASP A 191 13.92 2.57 16.04
CA ASP A 191 14.76 2.86 17.20
C ASP A 191 13.97 3.61 18.30
N LEU A 192 13.15 4.61 17.92
CA LEU A 192 12.29 5.31 18.89
C LEU A 192 11.32 4.37 19.60
N ARG A 193 10.72 3.41 18.89
CA ARG A 193 9.87 2.37 19.49
C ARG A 193 10.64 1.50 20.48
N SER A 194 11.83 1.06 20.10
CA SER A 194 12.72 0.28 20.96
C SER A 194 13.14 1.05 22.22
N ILE A 195 13.45 2.33 22.05
CA ILE A 195 13.80 3.24 23.16
C ILE A 195 12.64 3.44 24.11
N LYS A 196 11.42 3.69 23.57
CA LYS A 196 10.20 3.76 24.38
C LYS A 196 10.01 2.50 25.23
N THR A 197 10.14 1.32 24.61
CA THR A 197 10.03 0.04 25.33
C THR A 197 11.06 -0.08 26.44
N ALA A 198 12.32 0.28 26.18
CA ALA A 198 13.39 0.25 27.19
C ALA A 198 13.14 1.22 28.36
N ILE A 199 12.60 2.42 28.10
CA ILE A 199 12.21 3.40 29.11
C ILE A 199 11.10 2.83 30.00
N VAL A 200 10.07 2.23 29.40
CA VAL A 200 8.95 1.61 30.13
C VAL A 200 9.44 0.46 31.03
N GLN A 201 10.30 -0.41 30.49
CA GLN A 201 10.86 -1.54 31.25
C GLN A 201 11.72 -1.07 32.44
N LYS A 202 12.55 -0.05 32.23
CA LYS A 202 13.39 0.51 33.29
C LYS A 202 12.56 1.11 34.43
N ARG A 203 11.40 1.68 34.14
CA ARG A 203 10.49 2.26 35.15
C ARG A 203 9.60 1.25 35.86
N ARG A 204 9.37 0.08 35.26
CA ARG A 204 8.63 -1.03 35.91
C ARG A 204 9.50 -1.87 36.85
N GLY A 205 10.82 -1.78 36.71
CA GLY A 205 11.80 -2.49 37.53
C GLY A 205 12.46 -1.62 38.61
N ALA A 206 12.06 -0.39 38.76
CA ALA A 206 12.41 0.56 39.82
C ALA A 206 11.23 0.84 40.72
#